data_19ee70da5a6379b9f7973ebf7ae0a0dd
#
_entry.id   19ee70da5a6379b9f7973ebf7ae0a0dd
#
_cell.length_a   1.000
_cell.length_b   1.000
_cell.length_c   1.000
_cell.angle_alpha   90.00
_cell.angle_beta   90.00
_cell.angle_gamma   90.00
#
_symmetry.space_group_name_H-M   'P 1'
#
loop_
_entity.id
_entity.type
_entity.pdbx_description
1 polymer ?
#
loop_
_entity_poly.entity_id
_entity_poly.type
_entity_poly.pdbx_seq_one_letter_code
_entity_poly.pdbx_strand_id
1 'polypeptide(L)'
;MRISNSFLHFFPRQATYHEDIKHILTLLSQASNLSNIRLRIFVTSRPEYHVGQGFNDLPEPTRKNFKLQAISEKVIEQDILLYLKYKLGLIRDEQLMRDKQSLPTDWPGGDVLQRLAHRSAGLFICAATICRFVGDQAFNPRRRLDRLLGEGTNQQLAIETLDEMYSQILTTSIIEGRKKRDIEEISERFKRVVGSILALFFPLPQRALTSLLGEDKIETQATLNSLRSVLEVPEPSNNSRAIRWLHLSFRDFLLDPQRCSDPRLQVDEKKTHGELLSDCLRCLSNTLIQDICNLQHPGVLTAEVDKHRVENALPTYVQYACRYWVSHLEQSGIVLQDDDKVHELLKKYLLRWLEALSLLKKLSEGIHAVKMLDAIITVNSAQTGNVPI
;
A
#
# COMPACT_ATOMS: atom_id res chain seq x y z
N MET A 1 1.57 8.78 35.14
CA MET A 1 2.53 8.57 34.04
C MET A 1 1.81 7.84 32.93
N ARG A 2 1.36 8.54 31.85
CA ARG A 2 0.66 7.91 30.72
C ARG A 2 1.72 7.38 29.76
N ILE A 3 1.76 6.05 29.60
CA ILE A 3 2.55 5.40 28.55
C ILE A 3 1.74 5.55 27.26
N SER A 4 2.16 6.43 26.38
CA SER A 4 1.60 6.54 25.04
C SER A 4 2.31 5.52 24.14
N ASN A 5 1.62 4.44 23.77
CA ASN A 5 2.10 3.49 22.77
C ASN A 5 1.86 4.08 21.38
N SER A 6 2.83 4.80 20.85
CA SER A 6 2.82 5.23 19.46
C SER A 6 3.61 4.23 18.62
N PHE A 7 2.93 3.47 17.77
CA PHE A 7 3.57 2.62 16.76
C PHE A 7 3.85 3.47 15.53
N LEU A 8 5.13 3.68 15.24
CA LEU A 8 5.58 4.28 13.99
C LEU A 8 5.79 3.16 12.96
N HIS A 9 4.88 3.03 12.01
CA HIS A 9 5.06 2.19 10.83
C HIS A 9 5.76 3.00 9.74
N PHE A 10 7.03 2.72 9.53
CA PHE A 10 7.77 3.25 8.40
C PHE A 10 7.65 2.29 7.21
N PHE A 11 7.17 2.80 6.06
CA PHE A 11 7.18 2.10 4.78
C PHE A 11 8.24 2.75 3.88
N PRO A 12 9.47 2.23 3.80
CA PRO A 12 10.48 2.79 2.93
C PRO A 12 10.16 2.44 1.46
N ARG A 13 10.09 3.46 0.62
CA ARG A 13 10.15 3.35 -0.83
C ARG A 13 11.48 3.94 -1.31
N GLN A 14 12.34 3.08 -1.89
CA GLN A 14 13.52 3.31 -2.73
C GLN A 14 14.55 4.41 -2.38
N ALA A 15 15.78 4.15 -2.74
CA ALA A 15 17.06 4.89 -2.86
C ALA A 15 17.37 6.12 -1.98
N THR A 16 16.44 7.03 -1.73
CA THR A 16 16.61 8.22 -0.85
C THR A 16 16.54 7.89 0.65
N TYR A 17 16.05 6.72 1.01
CA TYR A 17 15.78 6.32 2.40
C TYR A 17 16.99 5.84 3.20
N HIS A 18 18.12 5.60 2.56
CA HIS A 18 19.32 5.13 3.26
C HIS A 18 19.81 6.16 4.28
N GLU A 19 19.92 7.41 3.85
CA GLU A 19 20.32 8.53 4.71
C GLU A 19 19.25 8.81 5.78
N ASP A 20 17.97 8.73 5.41
CA ASP A 20 16.84 8.95 6.34
C ASP A 20 16.81 7.88 7.44
N ILE A 21 17.00 6.60 7.11
CA ILE A 21 17.07 5.50 8.09
C ILE A 21 18.25 5.72 9.04
N LYS A 22 19.41 6.05 8.51
CA LYS A 22 20.60 6.33 9.32
C LYS A 22 20.37 7.53 10.23
N HIS A 23 19.75 8.58 9.72
CA HIS A 23 19.39 9.78 10.49
C HIS A 23 18.40 9.46 11.61
N ILE A 24 17.36 8.69 11.34
CA ILE A 24 16.37 8.25 12.33
C ILE A 24 17.03 7.42 13.43
N LEU A 25 17.88 6.45 13.07
CA LEU A 25 18.59 5.61 14.04
C LEU A 25 19.52 6.44 14.92
N THR A 26 20.18 7.44 14.34
CA THR A 26 21.03 8.39 15.07
C THR A 26 20.20 9.22 16.06
N LEU A 27 19.05 9.75 15.65
CA LEU A 27 18.13 10.49 16.54
C LEU A 27 17.60 9.60 17.67
N LEU A 28 17.24 8.34 17.38
CA LEU A 28 16.80 7.39 18.39
C LEU A 28 17.90 7.07 19.41
N SER A 29 19.17 6.96 18.96
CA SER A 29 20.32 6.80 19.84
C SER A 29 20.54 8.01 20.73
N GLN A 30 20.47 9.21 20.18
CA GLN A 30 20.58 10.45 20.94
C GLN A 30 19.44 10.59 21.98
N ALA A 31 18.21 10.21 21.61
CA ALA A 31 17.09 10.21 22.52
C ALA A 31 17.26 9.24 23.70
N SER A 32 18.02 8.15 23.54
CA SER A 32 18.33 7.20 24.63
C SER A 32 19.24 7.79 25.72
N ASN A 33 19.98 8.85 25.40
CA ASN A 33 20.91 9.53 26.30
C ASN A 33 20.24 10.65 27.14
N LEU A 34 18.93 10.88 26.97
CA LEU A 34 18.19 11.86 27.76
C LEU A 34 18.09 11.42 29.23
N SER A 35 18.74 12.15 30.13
CA SER A 35 18.82 11.82 31.57
C SER A 35 17.48 11.89 32.30
N ASN A 36 16.53 12.68 31.79
CA ASN A 36 15.25 12.96 32.43
C ASN A 36 14.10 12.02 32.01
N ILE A 37 14.31 11.14 31.03
CA ILE A 37 13.28 10.26 30.46
C ILE A 37 13.84 8.86 30.28
N ARG A 38 13.19 7.84 30.84
CA ARG A 38 13.48 6.43 30.51
C ARG A 38 12.74 6.05 29.23
N LEU A 39 13.42 6.07 28.10
CA LEU A 39 12.88 5.68 26.82
C LEU A 39 13.20 4.20 26.53
N ARG A 40 12.19 3.42 26.15
CA ARG A 40 12.36 2.06 25.61
C ARG A 40 11.77 2.04 24.23
N ILE A 41 12.60 1.78 23.22
CA ILE A 41 12.20 1.79 21.82
C ILE A 41 12.26 0.36 21.31
N PHE A 42 11.17 -0.11 20.69
CA PHE A 42 11.11 -1.39 20.01
C PHE A 42 10.99 -1.11 18.51
N VAL A 43 11.96 -1.60 17.74
CA VAL A 43 12.04 -1.42 16.29
C VAL A 43 11.99 -2.79 15.62
N THR A 44 11.13 -2.95 14.62
CA THR A 44 11.12 -4.11 13.74
C THR A 44 11.48 -3.70 12.33
N SER A 45 12.32 -4.47 11.67
CA SER A 45 12.71 -4.25 10.29
C SER A 45 12.93 -5.57 9.57
N ARG A 46 12.90 -5.53 8.23
CA ARG A 46 13.48 -6.59 7.41
C ARG A 46 15.01 -6.58 7.57
N PRO A 47 15.70 -7.74 7.37
CA PRO A 47 17.15 -7.82 7.47
C PRO A 47 17.85 -7.20 6.24
N GLU A 48 17.53 -5.95 5.93
CA GLU A 48 18.16 -5.20 4.86
C GLU A 48 19.56 -4.74 5.31
N TYR A 49 20.53 -4.79 4.40
CA TYR A 49 21.94 -4.49 4.69
C TYR A 49 22.11 -3.13 5.39
N HIS A 50 21.46 -2.11 4.88
CA HIS A 50 21.56 -0.73 5.39
C HIS A 50 20.96 -0.55 6.79
N VAL A 51 19.85 -1.22 7.06
CA VAL A 51 19.21 -1.22 8.40
C VAL A 51 20.12 -1.95 9.38
N GLY A 52 20.67 -3.09 8.98
CA GLY A 52 21.62 -3.86 9.78
C GLY A 52 22.88 -3.06 10.13
N GLN A 53 23.46 -2.33 9.19
CA GLN A 53 24.58 -1.42 9.44
C GLN A 53 24.20 -0.30 10.41
N GLY A 54 23.12 0.41 10.19
CA GLY A 54 22.70 1.49 11.07
C GLY A 54 22.49 1.04 12.52
N PHE A 55 21.98 -0.18 12.73
CA PHE A 55 21.92 -0.76 14.08
C PHE A 55 23.30 -1.16 14.62
N ASN A 56 24.22 -1.60 13.78
CA ASN A 56 25.58 -1.97 14.23
C ASN A 56 26.41 -0.77 14.68
N ASP A 57 26.12 0.41 14.15
CA ASP A 57 26.77 1.66 14.53
C ASP A 57 26.32 2.18 15.92
N LEU A 58 25.23 1.60 16.51
CA LEU A 58 24.78 1.97 17.85
C LEU A 58 25.61 1.24 18.92
N PRO A 59 25.94 1.90 20.08
CA PRO A 59 26.68 1.28 21.18
C PRO A 59 25.97 0.04 21.75
N GLU A 60 26.70 -1.04 21.96
CA GLU A 60 26.16 -2.32 22.45
C GLU A 60 25.31 -2.26 23.73
N PRO A 61 25.65 -1.48 24.77
CA PRO A 61 24.83 -1.46 25.97
C PRO A 61 23.45 -0.83 25.78
N THR A 62 23.23 -0.09 24.68
CA THR A 62 21.96 0.59 24.38
C THR A 62 21.00 -0.22 23.53
N ARG A 63 21.42 -1.36 22.98
CA ARG A 63 20.64 -2.18 22.07
C ARG A 63 20.59 -3.65 22.46
N LYS A 64 19.46 -4.29 22.14
CA LYS A 64 19.33 -5.75 22.10
C LYS A 64 18.80 -6.14 20.74
N ASN A 65 19.55 -6.90 19.98
CA ASN A 65 19.12 -7.42 18.68
C ASN A 65 18.52 -8.81 18.87
N PHE A 66 17.34 -9.00 18.30
CA PHE A 66 16.66 -10.28 18.27
C PHE A 66 16.38 -10.69 16.82
N LYS A 67 16.91 -11.80 16.37
CA LYS A 67 16.68 -12.33 15.02
C LYS A 67 15.55 -13.36 15.08
N LEU A 68 14.44 -13.07 14.44
CA LEU A 68 13.29 -14.00 14.39
C LEU A 68 13.68 -15.34 13.74
N GLN A 69 14.61 -15.34 12.82
CA GLN A 69 15.16 -16.56 12.17
C GLN A 69 15.90 -17.51 13.14
N ALA A 70 16.24 -17.03 14.34
CA ALA A 70 16.85 -17.87 15.38
C ALA A 70 15.83 -18.69 16.18
N ILE A 71 14.53 -18.45 16.00
CA ILE A 71 13.46 -19.25 16.64
C ILE A 71 13.39 -20.58 15.89
N SER A 72 13.28 -21.69 16.63
CA SER A 72 13.17 -23.00 15.99
C SER A 72 11.85 -23.12 15.20
N GLU A 73 11.91 -23.72 14.02
CA GLU A 73 10.74 -23.97 13.16
C GLU A 73 9.59 -24.66 13.91
N LYS A 74 9.93 -25.58 14.81
CA LYS A 74 8.96 -26.32 15.61
C LYS A 74 8.13 -25.43 16.54
N VAL A 75 8.75 -24.39 17.12
CA VAL A 75 8.05 -23.41 17.96
C VAL A 75 7.15 -22.53 17.09
N ILE A 76 7.66 -22.08 15.95
CA ILE A 76 6.88 -21.24 15.01
C ILE A 76 5.66 -22.03 14.49
N GLU A 77 5.82 -23.30 14.12
CA GLU A 77 4.73 -24.13 13.64
C GLU A 77 3.66 -24.37 14.72
N GLN A 78 4.07 -24.57 15.97
CA GLN A 78 3.14 -24.70 17.09
C GLN A 78 2.36 -23.38 17.35
N ASP A 79 3.02 -22.25 17.28
CA ASP A 79 2.38 -20.95 17.45
C ASP A 79 1.40 -20.66 16.32
N ILE A 80 1.76 -21.00 15.06
CA ILE A 80 0.86 -20.91 13.90
C ILE A 80 -0.35 -21.84 14.09
N LEU A 81 -0.15 -23.05 14.56
CA LEU A 81 -1.23 -24.00 14.83
C LEU A 81 -2.22 -23.44 15.87
N LEU A 82 -1.71 -22.89 16.96
CA LEU A 82 -2.54 -22.25 17.99
C LEU A 82 -3.31 -21.03 17.43
N TYR A 83 -2.64 -20.22 16.62
CA TYR A 83 -3.26 -19.09 15.95
C TYR A 83 -4.40 -19.51 15.01
N LEU A 84 -4.16 -20.52 14.15
CA LEU A 84 -5.16 -21.08 13.23
C LEU A 84 -6.35 -21.65 13.99
N LYS A 85 -6.10 -22.46 15.03
CA LYS A 85 -7.14 -23.03 15.88
C LYS A 85 -8.03 -21.96 16.50
N TYR A 86 -7.43 -20.92 17.05
CA TYR A 86 -8.16 -19.82 17.66
C TYR A 86 -8.99 -19.03 16.61
N LYS A 87 -8.35 -18.62 15.50
CA LYS A 87 -9.01 -17.79 14.48
C LYS A 87 -10.11 -18.52 13.73
N LEU A 88 -9.88 -19.77 13.34
CA LEU A 88 -10.91 -20.59 12.66
C LEU A 88 -12.04 -20.94 13.62
N GLY A 89 -11.75 -21.12 14.90
CA GLY A 89 -12.78 -21.27 15.93
C GLY A 89 -13.70 -20.05 16.01
N LEU A 90 -13.16 -18.83 16.00
CA LEU A 90 -13.97 -17.62 15.95
C LEU A 90 -14.86 -17.55 14.70
N ILE A 91 -14.32 -17.91 13.53
CA ILE A 91 -15.09 -17.94 12.28
C ILE A 91 -16.25 -18.96 12.38
N ARG A 92 -16.03 -20.13 12.96
CA ARG A 92 -17.08 -21.11 13.24
C ARG A 92 -18.18 -20.53 14.11
N ASP A 93 -17.78 -19.87 15.21
CA ASP A 93 -18.73 -19.33 16.21
C ASP A 93 -19.52 -18.15 15.62
N GLU A 94 -18.91 -17.31 14.81
CA GLU A 94 -19.59 -16.23 14.06
C GLU A 94 -20.56 -16.79 13.03
N GLN A 95 -20.21 -17.88 12.32
CA GLN A 95 -21.10 -18.54 11.36
C GLN A 95 -22.33 -19.13 12.05
N LEU A 96 -22.14 -19.74 13.22
CA LEU A 96 -23.24 -20.28 14.02
C LEU A 96 -24.25 -19.20 14.44
N MET A 97 -23.77 -17.98 14.72
CA MET A 97 -24.64 -16.84 15.08
C MET A 97 -25.45 -16.29 13.90
N ARG A 98 -24.93 -16.42 12.67
CA ARG A 98 -25.57 -15.89 11.45
C ARG A 98 -26.55 -16.88 10.82
N ASP A 99 -26.09 -18.07 10.60
CA ASP A 99 -26.84 -19.11 9.90
C ASP A 99 -27.11 -20.27 10.85
N LYS A 100 -28.35 -20.77 10.87
CA LYS A 100 -28.72 -21.97 11.61
C LYS A 100 -28.03 -23.25 11.08
N GLN A 101 -27.24 -23.17 9.98
CA GLN A 101 -26.36 -24.23 9.50
C GLN A 101 -25.03 -24.17 10.24
N SER A 102 -24.95 -24.84 11.37
CA SER A 102 -23.74 -24.92 12.19
C SER A 102 -22.64 -25.73 11.51
N LEU A 103 -21.43 -25.16 11.48
CA LEU A 103 -20.23 -25.95 11.25
C LEU A 103 -20.05 -26.93 12.42
N PRO A 104 -19.47 -28.13 12.20
CA PRO A 104 -19.18 -29.08 13.27
C PRO A 104 -18.43 -28.43 14.43
N THR A 105 -18.66 -28.89 15.66
CA THR A 105 -18.03 -28.33 16.86
C THR A 105 -16.51 -28.41 16.86
N ASP A 106 -15.96 -29.39 16.17
CA ASP A 106 -14.53 -29.64 15.99
C ASP A 106 -13.96 -29.03 14.69
N TRP A 107 -14.81 -28.34 13.89
CA TRP A 107 -14.35 -27.70 12.65
C TRP A 107 -13.20 -26.73 12.88
N PRO A 108 -12.15 -26.76 12.02
CA PRO A 108 -12.03 -27.52 10.78
C PRO A 108 -11.45 -28.94 10.94
N GLY A 109 -11.22 -29.40 12.17
CA GLY A 109 -10.60 -30.68 12.49
C GLY A 109 -9.08 -30.60 12.68
N GLY A 110 -8.53 -31.49 13.53
CA GLY A 110 -7.11 -31.47 13.90
C GLY A 110 -6.18 -31.68 12.70
N ASP A 111 -6.50 -32.61 11.82
CA ASP A 111 -5.69 -32.92 10.62
C ASP A 111 -5.64 -31.71 9.66
N VAL A 112 -6.75 -31.02 9.50
CA VAL A 112 -6.82 -29.80 8.66
C VAL A 112 -5.97 -28.70 9.26
N LEU A 113 -6.03 -28.49 10.57
CA LEU A 113 -5.20 -27.49 11.26
C LEU A 113 -3.71 -27.77 11.09
N GLN A 114 -3.28 -29.04 11.20
CA GLN A 114 -1.88 -29.43 10.99
C GLN A 114 -1.44 -29.19 9.55
N ARG A 115 -2.27 -29.57 8.56
CA ARG A 115 -2.00 -29.29 7.15
C ARG A 115 -1.86 -27.80 6.85
N LEU A 116 -2.72 -26.96 7.43
CA LEU A 116 -2.65 -25.51 7.27
C LEU A 116 -1.42 -24.91 7.95
N ALA A 117 -1.04 -25.40 9.15
CA ALA A 117 0.16 -24.95 9.85
C ALA A 117 1.41 -25.31 9.05
N HIS A 118 1.50 -26.55 8.57
CA HIS A 118 2.59 -26.99 7.71
C HIS A 118 2.66 -26.18 6.40
N ARG A 119 1.52 -25.97 5.74
CA ARG A 119 1.41 -25.17 4.51
C ARG A 119 1.76 -23.68 4.75
N SER A 120 1.67 -23.20 5.97
CA SER A 120 2.09 -21.84 6.30
C SER A 120 3.63 -21.67 6.31
N ALA A 121 4.39 -22.75 6.25
CA ALA A 121 5.85 -22.79 6.11
C ALA A 121 6.56 -21.80 7.06
N GLY A 122 6.13 -21.72 8.30
CA GLY A 122 6.68 -20.80 9.30
C GLY A 122 6.26 -19.32 9.14
N LEU A 123 5.39 -19.01 8.17
CA LEU A 123 4.96 -17.64 7.91
C LEU A 123 3.58 -17.33 8.52
N PHE A 124 3.56 -16.55 9.61
CA PHE A 124 2.30 -16.08 10.20
C PHE A 124 1.39 -15.32 9.23
N ILE A 125 1.98 -14.62 8.24
CA ILE A 125 1.18 -13.92 7.24
C ILE A 125 0.38 -14.89 6.37
N CYS A 126 0.93 -16.08 6.07
CA CYS A 126 0.22 -17.13 5.35
C CYS A 126 -1.00 -17.58 6.16
N ALA A 127 -0.80 -17.95 7.42
CA ALA A 127 -1.87 -18.35 8.33
C ALA A 127 -2.94 -17.25 8.50
N ALA A 128 -2.52 -15.99 8.65
CA ALA A 128 -3.43 -14.86 8.78
C ALA A 128 -4.26 -14.63 7.51
N THR A 129 -3.65 -14.75 6.35
CA THR A 129 -4.32 -14.57 5.06
C THR A 129 -5.31 -15.70 4.81
N ILE A 130 -4.95 -16.94 5.13
CA ILE A 130 -5.88 -18.09 5.12
C ILE A 130 -7.11 -17.81 5.98
N CYS A 131 -6.91 -17.39 7.24
CA CYS A 131 -8.04 -17.09 8.13
C CYS A 131 -8.94 -15.98 7.60
N ARG A 132 -8.37 -14.91 7.03
CA ARG A 132 -9.15 -13.81 6.42
C ARG A 132 -9.91 -14.28 5.20
N PHE A 133 -9.27 -15.08 4.33
CA PHE A 133 -9.91 -15.63 3.15
C PHE A 133 -11.08 -16.54 3.51
N VAL A 134 -10.90 -17.44 4.47
CA VAL A 134 -11.94 -18.36 4.94
C VAL A 134 -13.06 -17.61 5.68
N GLY A 135 -12.71 -16.60 6.48
CA GLY A 135 -13.65 -15.82 7.30
C GLY A 135 -14.39 -14.71 6.56
N ASP A 136 -14.22 -14.57 5.25
CA ASP A 136 -14.94 -13.57 4.48
C ASP A 136 -16.45 -13.87 4.47
N GLN A 137 -17.20 -12.93 5.03
CA GLN A 137 -18.63 -13.05 5.32
C GLN A 137 -19.52 -13.22 4.09
N ALA A 138 -19.04 -12.86 2.89
CA ALA A 138 -19.76 -13.03 1.64
C ALA A 138 -19.80 -14.47 1.15
N PHE A 139 -19.04 -15.39 1.78
CA PHE A 139 -18.84 -16.75 1.29
C PHE A 139 -19.00 -17.79 2.41
N ASN A 140 -19.26 -19.04 2.01
CA ASN A 140 -19.29 -20.15 2.94
C ASN A 140 -17.87 -20.57 3.36
N PRO A 141 -17.52 -20.54 4.66
CA PRO A 141 -16.18 -20.86 5.16
C PRO A 141 -15.69 -22.25 4.79
N ARG A 142 -16.59 -23.26 4.84
CA ARG A 142 -16.25 -24.65 4.50
C ARG A 142 -15.81 -24.75 3.04
N ARG A 143 -16.58 -24.19 2.11
CA ARG A 143 -16.24 -24.23 0.68
C ARG A 143 -14.91 -23.54 0.37
N ARG A 144 -14.63 -22.41 1.03
CA ARG A 144 -13.35 -21.72 0.84
C ARG A 144 -12.19 -22.51 1.40
N LEU A 145 -12.37 -23.16 2.55
CA LEU A 145 -11.35 -24.00 3.15
C LEU A 145 -11.06 -25.23 2.28
N ASP A 146 -12.11 -25.91 1.78
CA ASP A 146 -12.00 -27.07 0.89
C ASP A 146 -11.21 -26.71 -0.39
N ARG A 147 -11.43 -25.51 -0.95
CA ARG A 147 -10.67 -25.03 -2.11
C ARG A 147 -9.19 -24.85 -1.79
N LEU A 148 -8.86 -24.21 -0.66
CA LEU A 148 -7.47 -24.04 -0.25
C LEU A 148 -6.75 -25.38 -0.04
N LEU A 149 -7.45 -26.43 0.36
CA LEU A 149 -6.89 -27.75 0.64
C LEU A 149 -6.86 -28.67 -0.58
N GLY A 150 -7.63 -28.35 -1.63
CA GLY A 150 -7.82 -29.22 -2.81
C GLY A 150 -6.68 -29.22 -3.82
N GLU A 151 -5.76 -28.25 -3.79
CA GLU A 151 -4.67 -28.12 -4.76
C GLU A 151 -3.30 -28.19 -4.07
N GLY A 152 -2.50 -29.19 -4.45
CA GLY A 152 -1.04 -29.23 -4.28
C GLY A 152 -0.51 -29.84 -2.99
N THR A 153 0.12 -30.98 -3.12
CA THR A 153 0.99 -31.64 -2.14
C THR A 153 2.41 -31.68 -2.69
N ASN A 154 3.14 -30.58 -2.63
CA ASN A 154 4.59 -30.62 -2.80
C ASN A 154 5.25 -29.82 -1.68
N GLN A 155 6.31 -30.38 -1.11
CA GLN A 155 7.21 -29.69 -0.19
C GLN A 155 7.98 -28.62 -0.97
N GLN A 156 7.42 -27.41 -1.00
CA GLN A 156 8.03 -26.24 -1.67
C GLN A 156 8.54 -25.23 -0.66
N LEU A 157 9.46 -24.38 -1.09
CA LEU A 157 10.02 -23.30 -0.28
C LEU A 157 8.92 -22.34 0.23
N ALA A 158 9.08 -21.77 1.41
CA ALA A 158 8.08 -20.92 2.09
C ALA A 158 7.56 -19.75 1.23
N ILE A 159 8.39 -19.22 0.34
CA ILE A 159 8.01 -18.11 -0.57
C ILE A 159 7.08 -18.62 -1.66
N GLU A 160 7.39 -19.77 -2.28
CA GLU A 160 6.55 -20.40 -3.32
C GLU A 160 5.15 -20.72 -2.77
N THR A 161 5.09 -21.23 -1.54
CA THR A 161 3.82 -21.50 -0.85
C THR A 161 2.96 -20.25 -0.66
N LEU A 162 3.59 -19.11 -0.33
CA LEU A 162 2.89 -17.84 -0.16
C LEU A 162 2.39 -17.30 -1.51
N ASP A 163 3.19 -17.44 -2.56
CA ASP A 163 2.86 -17.00 -3.92
C ASP A 163 1.73 -17.86 -4.52
N GLU A 164 1.77 -19.17 -4.30
CA GLU A 164 0.67 -20.09 -4.66
C GLU A 164 -0.63 -19.71 -3.95
N MET A 165 -0.56 -19.39 -2.65
CA MET A 165 -1.73 -18.95 -1.89
C MET A 165 -2.28 -17.62 -2.43
N TYR A 166 -1.43 -16.64 -2.76
CA TYR A 166 -1.87 -15.38 -3.36
C TYR A 166 -2.50 -15.63 -4.74
N SER A 167 -1.88 -16.44 -5.58
CA SER A 167 -2.43 -16.83 -6.89
C SER A 167 -3.81 -17.49 -6.75
N GLN A 168 -3.97 -18.41 -5.80
CA GLN A 168 -5.23 -19.10 -5.53
C GLN A 168 -6.32 -18.14 -5.03
N ILE A 169 -5.97 -17.23 -4.10
CA ILE A 169 -6.90 -16.20 -3.58
C ILE A 169 -7.37 -15.31 -4.73
N LEU A 170 -6.45 -14.83 -5.57
CA LEU A 170 -6.79 -13.95 -6.67
C LEU A 170 -7.61 -14.66 -7.74
N THR A 171 -7.23 -15.88 -8.11
CA THR A 171 -7.99 -16.70 -9.06
C THR A 171 -9.42 -16.91 -8.57
N THR A 172 -9.57 -17.30 -7.31
CA THR A 172 -10.91 -17.54 -6.71
C THR A 172 -11.72 -16.25 -6.60
N SER A 173 -11.09 -15.11 -6.27
CA SER A 173 -11.78 -13.85 -6.02
C SER A 173 -12.09 -13.07 -7.29
N ILE A 174 -11.23 -13.15 -8.31
CA ILE A 174 -11.27 -12.31 -9.51
C ILE A 174 -11.75 -13.09 -10.74
N ILE A 175 -11.37 -14.38 -10.88
CA ILE A 175 -11.52 -15.12 -12.15
C ILE A 175 -12.60 -16.20 -12.05
N GLU A 176 -12.61 -16.98 -10.96
CA GLU A 176 -13.43 -18.18 -10.85
C GLU A 176 -14.93 -17.91 -10.91
N GLY A 177 -15.65 -18.75 -11.65
CA GLY A 177 -17.10 -18.67 -11.80
C GLY A 177 -17.59 -17.56 -12.74
N ARG A 178 -16.71 -16.87 -13.45
CA ARG A 178 -17.02 -15.76 -14.37
C ARG A 178 -16.91 -16.20 -15.83
N LYS A 179 -17.66 -15.51 -16.72
CA LYS A 179 -17.55 -15.72 -18.16
C LYS A 179 -16.26 -15.11 -18.70
N LYS A 180 -15.69 -15.69 -19.75
CA LYS A 180 -14.41 -15.23 -20.34
C LYS A 180 -14.41 -13.72 -20.68
N ARG A 181 -15.51 -13.20 -21.17
CA ARG A 181 -15.64 -11.77 -21.51
C ARG A 181 -15.54 -10.86 -20.28
N ASP A 182 -16.17 -11.30 -19.17
CA ASP A 182 -16.19 -10.52 -17.93
C ASP A 182 -14.83 -10.55 -17.22
N ILE A 183 -14.04 -11.62 -17.43
CA ILE A 183 -12.70 -11.77 -16.84
C ILE A 183 -11.74 -10.70 -17.32
N GLU A 184 -11.75 -10.35 -18.60
CA GLU A 184 -10.88 -9.29 -19.15
C GLU A 184 -11.16 -7.95 -18.48
N GLU A 185 -12.43 -7.55 -18.45
CA GLU A 185 -12.85 -6.28 -17.85
C GLU A 185 -12.51 -6.21 -16.36
N ILE A 186 -12.79 -7.28 -15.62
CA ILE A 186 -12.51 -7.35 -14.19
C ILE A 186 -11.00 -7.36 -13.92
N SER A 187 -10.21 -8.03 -14.75
CA SER A 187 -8.75 -8.07 -14.62
C SER A 187 -8.13 -6.70 -14.91
N GLU A 188 -8.60 -5.99 -15.93
CA GLU A 188 -8.13 -4.62 -16.20
C GLU A 188 -8.51 -3.67 -15.05
N ARG A 189 -9.72 -3.78 -14.51
CA ARG A 189 -10.14 -3.01 -13.33
C ARG A 189 -9.32 -3.37 -12.10
N PHE A 190 -9.03 -4.66 -11.89
CA PHE A 190 -8.13 -5.11 -10.83
C PHE A 190 -6.76 -4.45 -10.96
N LYS A 191 -6.13 -4.51 -12.13
CA LYS A 191 -4.82 -3.88 -12.37
C LYS A 191 -4.89 -2.37 -12.15
N ARG A 192 -5.96 -1.74 -12.62
CA ARG A 192 -6.18 -0.30 -12.48
C ARG A 192 -6.29 0.12 -11.01
N VAL A 193 -7.14 -0.53 -10.23
CA VAL A 193 -7.39 -0.18 -8.82
C VAL A 193 -6.22 -0.62 -7.93
N VAL A 194 -5.82 -1.89 -8.03
CA VAL A 194 -4.78 -2.47 -7.17
C VAL A 194 -3.40 -1.97 -7.55
N GLY A 195 -3.11 -1.85 -8.85
CA GLY A 195 -1.88 -1.24 -9.35
C GLY A 195 -1.75 0.19 -8.84
N SER A 196 -2.82 0.98 -8.89
CA SER A 196 -2.80 2.34 -8.32
C SER A 196 -2.48 2.33 -6.83
N ILE A 197 -3.13 1.47 -6.02
CA ILE A 197 -2.80 1.34 -4.58
C ILE A 197 -1.33 0.95 -4.39
N LEU A 198 -0.76 0.12 -5.27
CA LEU A 198 0.66 -0.26 -5.28
C LEU A 198 1.58 0.93 -5.51
N ALA A 199 1.22 1.78 -6.47
CA ALA A 199 2.05 2.88 -6.94
C ALA A 199 1.83 4.19 -6.16
N LEU A 200 0.81 4.30 -5.28
CA LEU A 200 0.60 5.49 -4.47
C LEU A 200 1.78 5.77 -3.53
N PHE A 201 2.29 6.99 -3.52
CA PHE A 201 3.32 7.48 -2.59
C PHE A 201 2.76 7.71 -1.18
N PHE A 202 1.48 7.97 -1.07
CA PHE A 202 0.75 8.11 0.19
C PHE A 202 -0.59 7.39 0.10
N PRO A 203 -0.95 6.55 1.08
CA PRO A 203 -2.21 5.80 1.06
C PRO A 203 -3.42 6.73 1.07
N LEU A 204 -4.39 6.46 0.20
CA LEU A 204 -5.62 7.23 0.09
C LEU A 204 -6.83 6.49 0.68
N PRO A 205 -7.79 7.23 1.26
CA PRO A 205 -9.12 6.70 1.52
C PRO A 205 -9.79 6.28 0.22
N GLN A 206 -10.67 5.28 0.28
CA GLN A 206 -11.35 4.75 -0.90
C GLN A 206 -12.02 5.84 -1.75
N ARG A 207 -12.74 6.77 -1.13
CA ARG A 207 -13.41 7.87 -1.85
C ARG A 207 -12.43 8.74 -2.63
N ALA A 208 -11.29 9.06 -2.01
CA ALA A 208 -10.26 9.86 -2.66
C ALA A 208 -9.57 9.09 -3.80
N LEU A 209 -9.30 7.79 -3.61
CA LEU A 209 -8.77 6.93 -4.66
C LEU A 209 -9.73 6.87 -5.86
N THR A 210 -11.00 6.57 -5.65
CA THR A 210 -12.01 6.51 -6.73
C THR A 210 -12.11 7.83 -7.49
N SER A 211 -12.09 8.98 -6.78
CA SER A 211 -12.12 10.30 -7.42
C SER A 211 -10.84 10.60 -8.21
N LEU A 212 -9.67 10.20 -7.70
CA LEU A 212 -8.39 10.35 -8.40
C LEU A 212 -8.40 9.55 -9.71
N LEU A 213 -8.82 8.28 -9.65
CA LEU A 213 -8.83 7.39 -10.81
C LEU A 213 -9.94 7.73 -11.82
N GLY A 214 -11.00 8.40 -11.39
CA GLY A 214 -12.19 8.63 -12.21
C GLY A 214 -13.02 7.37 -12.47
N GLU A 215 -12.86 6.35 -11.61
CA GLU A 215 -13.52 5.05 -11.74
C GLU A 215 -14.92 5.05 -11.11
N ASP A 216 -15.75 4.08 -11.51
CA ASP A 216 -17.04 3.89 -10.87
C ASP A 216 -16.89 3.45 -9.40
N LYS A 217 -17.68 4.07 -8.53
CA LYS A 217 -17.59 3.84 -7.09
C LYS A 217 -18.02 2.42 -6.69
N ILE A 218 -19.07 1.88 -7.33
CA ILE A 218 -19.63 0.57 -6.99
C ILE A 218 -18.66 -0.51 -7.42
N GLU A 219 -18.09 -0.38 -8.62
CA GLU A 219 -17.16 -1.33 -9.19
C GLU A 219 -15.81 -1.33 -8.47
N THR A 220 -15.30 -0.14 -8.10
CA THR A 220 -14.11 -0.01 -7.24
C THR A 220 -14.33 -0.68 -5.89
N GLN A 221 -15.51 -0.45 -5.26
CA GLN A 221 -15.86 -1.09 -4.00
C GLN A 221 -15.93 -2.62 -4.13
N ALA A 222 -16.51 -3.13 -5.19
CA ALA A 222 -16.61 -4.56 -5.44
C ALA A 222 -15.22 -5.19 -5.57
N THR A 223 -14.32 -4.55 -6.32
CA THR A 223 -12.92 -4.98 -6.45
C THR A 223 -12.21 -5.00 -5.10
N LEU A 224 -12.32 -3.92 -4.32
CA LEU A 224 -11.69 -3.83 -3.00
C LEU A 224 -12.26 -4.86 -2.01
N ASN A 225 -13.56 -5.09 -2.03
CA ASN A 225 -14.21 -6.08 -1.16
C ASN A 225 -13.74 -7.50 -1.45
N SER A 226 -13.47 -7.84 -2.72
CA SER A 226 -12.95 -9.16 -3.08
C SER A 226 -11.52 -9.42 -2.56
N LEU A 227 -10.80 -8.37 -2.14
CA LEU A 227 -9.42 -8.41 -1.71
C LEU A 227 -9.19 -8.15 -0.22
N ARG A 228 -10.24 -8.18 0.61
CA ARG A 228 -10.15 -7.96 2.07
C ARG A 228 -9.23 -8.95 2.79
N SER A 229 -8.93 -10.09 2.18
CA SER A 229 -7.95 -11.06 2.69
C SER A 229 -6.49 -10.58 2.60
N VAL A 230 -6.19 -9.65 1.68
CA VAL A 230 -4.84 -9.14 1.39
C VAL A 230 -4.72 -7.61 1.53
N LEU A 231 -5.85 -6.90 1.58
CA LEU A 231 -5.94 -5.46 1.80
C LEU A 231 -6.73 -5.16 3.08
N GLU A 232 -6.29 -4.16 3.84
CA GLU A 232 -7.08 -3.51 4.87
C GLU A 232 -7.98 -2.46 4.20
N VAL A 233 -9.23 -2.86 3.93
CA VAL A 233 -10.25 -1.99 3.34
C VAL A 233 -11.16 -1.50 4.47
N PRO A 234 -11.13 -0.20 4.82
CA PRO A 234 -12.00 0.36 5.86
C PRO A 234 -13.47 0.21 5.52
N GLU A 235 -14.31 0.11 6.55
CA GLU A 235 -15.76 0.09 6.35
C GLU A 235 -16.26 1.41 5.74
N PRO A 236 -17.33 1.37 4.93
CA PRO A 236 -17.87 2.56 4.26
C PRO A 236 -18.26 3.69 5.21
N SER A 237 -18.57 3.37 6.48
CA SER A 237 -18.83 4.35 7.54
C SER A 237 -17.60 5.13 7.97
N ASN A 238 -16.40 4.62 7.70
CA ASN A 238 -15.12 5.23 8.08
C ASN A 238 -14.34 5.73 6.85
N ASN A 239 -14.95 6.67 6.10
CA ASN A 239 -14.44 7.18 4.83
C ASN A 239 -13.10 7.97 4.93
N SER A 240 -12.60 8.24 6.14
CA SER A 240 -11.35 8.97 6.34
C SER A 240 -10.11 8.06 6.44
N ARG A 241 -10.30 6.76 6.68
CA ARG A 241 -9.17 5.83 6.80
C ARG A 241 -8.70 5.39 5.42
N ALA A 242 -7.38 5.36 5.25
CA ALA A 242 -6.74 4.94 4.01
C ALA A 242 -6.75 3.42 3.85
N ILE A 243 -6.82 2.96 2.58
CA ILE A 243 -6.60 1.57 2.20
C ILE A 243 -5.12 1.24 2.40
N ARG A 244 -4.83 0.07 2.97
CA ARG A 244 -3.46 -0.36 3.24
C ARG A 244 -3.24 -1.82 2.84
N TRP A 245 -2.00 -2.16 2.55
CA TRP A 245 -1.56 -3.55 2.42
C TRP A 245 -1.56 -4.20 3.80
N LEU A 246 -2.05 -5.42 3.89
CA LEU A 246 -1.91 -6.21 5.11
C LEU A 246 -0.48 -6.73 5.27
N HIS A 247 0.22 -6.95 4.14
CA HIS A 247 1.62 -7.33 4.12
C HIS A 247 2.31 -6.94 2.81
N LEU A 248 3.57 -6.54 2.88
CA LEU A 248 4.34 -6.10 1.70
C LEU A 248 4.62 -7.23 0.69
N SER A 249 4.68 -8.49 1.14
CA SER A 249 4.92 -9.61 0.23
C SER A 249 3.86 -9.77 -0.86
N PHE A 250 2.63 -9.31 -0.62
CA PHE A 250 1.59 -9.30 -1.65
C PHE A 250 1.88 -8.26 -2.75
N ARG A 251 2.42 -7.11 -2.36
CA ARG A 251 2.93 -6.12 -3.30
C ARG A 251 4.07 -6.70 -4.13
N ASP A 252 5.08 -7.28 -3.46
CA ASP A 252 6.25 -7.87 -4.11
C ASP A 252 5.85 -8.99 -5.08
N PHE A 253 4.83 -9.81 -4.71
CA PHE A 253 4.25 -10.83 -5.55
C PHE A 253 3.62 -10.26 -6.84
N LEU A 254 2.81 -9.21 -6.75
CA LEU A 254 2.10 -8.64 -7.90
C LEU A 254 3.03 -7.93 -8.91
N LEU A 255 4.17 -7.43 -8.44
CA LEU A 255 5.14 -6.70 -9.26
C LEU A 255 6.18 -7.62 -9.93
N ASP A 256 6.38 -8.82 -9.42
CA ASP A 256 7.39 -9.77 -9.92
C ASP A 256 6.76 -10.76 -10.93
N PRO A 257 7.13 -10.70 -12.22
CA PRO A 257 6.61 -11.61 -13.24
C PRO A 257 6.93 -13.09 -12.99
N GLN A 258 8.00 -13.39 -12.25
CA GLN A 258 8.37 -14.76 -11.92
C GLN A 258 7.48 -15.32 -10.80
N ARG A 259 6.98 -14.47 -9.92
CA ARG A 259 6.12 -14.83 -8.80
C ARG A 259 4.63 -14.80 -9.20
N CYS A 260 4.17 -13.72 -9.84
CA CYS A 260 2.82 -13.59 -10.39
C CYS A 260 2.82 -13.96 -11.88
N SER A 261 2.73 -15.26 -12.17
CA SER A 261 2.81 -15.78 -13.54
C SER A 261 1.56 -15.54 -14.39
N ASP A 262 0.42 -15.16 -13.79
CA ASP A 262 -0.80 -14.85 -14.54
C ASP A 262 -0.78 -13.40 -15.04
N PRO A 263 -0.64 -13.17 -16.37
CA PRO A 263 -0.57 -11.82 -16.93
C PRO A 263 -1.82 -10.96 -16.67
N ARG A 264 -2.95 -11.61 -16.35
CA ARG A 264 -4.21 -10.92 -16.03
C ARG A 264 -4.16 -10.23 -14.67
N LEU A 265 -3.29 -10.72 -13.78
CA LEU A 265 -3.17 -10.27 -12.39
C LEU A 265 -1.88 -9.50 -12.14
N GLN A 266 -0.88 -9.66 -13.01
CA GLN A 266 0.39 -8.98 -12.91
C GLN A 266 0.23 -7.47 -13.10
N VAL A 267 0.93 -6.68 -12.29
CA VAL A 267 0.94 -5.22 -12.35
C VAL A 267 2.25 -4.71 -12.94
N ASP A 268 2.16 -3.89 -13.97
CA ASP A 268 3.29 -3.14 -14.52
C ASP A 268 3.41 -1.80 -13.78
N GLU A 269 4.46 -1.66 -12.98
CA GLU A 269 4.67 -0.48 -12.13
C GLU A 269 4.87 0.78 -12.96
N LYS A 270 5.65 0.74 -14.05
CA LYS A 270 5.90 1.90 -14.92
C LYS A 270 4.63 2.38 -15.61
N LYS A 271 3.90 1.44 -16.22
CA LYS A 271 2.61 1.73 -16.84
C LYS A 271 1.64 2.35 -15.83
N THR A 272 1.55 1.79 -14.64
CA THR A 272 0.67 2.28 -13.57
C THR A 272 1.05 3.70 -13.12
N HIS A 273 2.34 4.01 -13.01
CA HIS A 273 2.78 5.38 -12.74
C HIS A 273 2.41 6.35 -13.86
N GLY A 274 2.50 5.94 -15.12
CA GLY A 274 2.05 6.73 -16.28
C GLY A 274 0.54 7.01 -16.28
N GLU A 275 -0.27 6.02 -15.90
CA GLU A 275 -1.72 6.17 -15.74
C GLU A 275 -2.05 7.12 -14.58
N LEU A 276 -1.40 6.96 -13.42
CA LEU A 276 -1.58 7.86 -12.27
C LEU A 276 -1.11 9.30 -12.57
N LEU A 277 -0.03 9.47 -13.35
CA LEU A 277 0.35 10.78 -13.85
C LEU A 277 -0.81 11.42 -14.64
N SER A 278 -1.36 10.69 -15.60
CA SER A 278 -2.49 11.18 -16.41
C SER A 278 -3.70 11.55 -15.57
N ASP A 279 -4.00 10.78 -14.51
CA ASP A 279 -5.08 11.07 -13.57
C ASP A 279 -4.79 12.32 -12.73
N CYS A 280 -3.56 12.46 -12.23
CA CYS A 280 -3.14 13.66 -11.49
C CYS A 280 -3.28 14.91 -12.36
N LEU A 281 -2.77 14.87 -13.62
CA LEU A 281 -2.88 15.98 -14.54
C LEU A 281 -4.35 16.34 -14.86
N ARG A 282 -5.21 15.33 -15.05
CA ARG A 282 -6.64 15.52 -15.24
C ARG A 282 -7.29 16.18 -14.02
N CYS A 283 -6.98 15.70 -12.80
CA CYS A 283 -7.52 16.28 -11.57
C CYS A 283 -7.07 17.74 -11.38
N LEU A 284 -5.79 18.03 -11.63
CA LEU A 284 -5.25 19.39 -11.52
C LEU A 284 -5.87 20.34 -12.55
N SER A 285 -5.95 19.92 -13.82
CA SER A 285 -6.53 20.75 -14.89
C SER A 285 -8.02 21.07 -14.65
N ASN A 286 -8.76 20.15 -14.01
CA ASN A 286 -10.18 20.36 -13.73
C ASN A 286 -10.44 21.15 -12.45
N THR A 287 -9.47 21.22 -11.52
CA THR A 287 -9.69 21.82 -10.19
C THR A 287 -8.96 23.13 -10.00
N LEU A 288 -7.74 23.28 -10.56
CA LEU A 288 -6.92 24.46 -10.31
C LEU A 288 -7.47 25.68 -11.05
N ILE A 289 -8.07 26.57 -10.30
CA ILE A 289 -8.52 27.88 -10.75
C ILE A 289 -7.73 28.98 -10.01
N GLN A 290 -7.75 30.20 -10.52
CA GLN A 290 -7.17 31.35 -9.83
C GLN A 290 -8.00 31.64 -8.57
N ASP A 291 -7.32 31.99 -7.47
CA ASP A 291 -7.92 32.24 -6.16
C ASP A 291 -8.86 31.09 -5.71
N ILE A 292 -8.33 29.88 -5.72
CA ILE A 292 -9.12 28.64 -5.49
C ILE A 292 -9.89 28.65 -4.16
N CYS A 293 -9.39 29.38 -3.16
CA CYS A 293 -10.07 29.58 -1.88
C CYS A 293 -10.92 30.87 -1.84
N ASN A 294 -11.05 31.61 -2.96
CA ASN A 294 -11.81 32.84 -3.05
C ASN A 294 -11.43 33.87 -1.95
N LEU A 295 -10.13 34.08 -1.76
CA LEU A 295 -9.60 34.98 -0.71
C LEU A 295 -9.78 36.47 -1.06
N GLN A 296 -9.93 36.80 -2.36
CA GLN A 296 -10.17 38.11 -2.95
C GLN A 296 -9.02 39.11 -2.82
N HIS A 297 -8.09 38.87 -1.91
CA HIS A 297 -6.93 39.74 -1.68
C HIS A 297 -5.62 38.94 -1.81
N PRO A 298 -4.66 39.45 -2.61
CA PRO A 298 -3.32 38.86 -2.64
C PRO A 298 -2.60 39.13 -1.32
N GLY A 299 -1.78 38.20 -0.85
CA GLY A 299 -0.96 38.37 0.35
C GLY A 299 -1.62 37.94 1.66
N VAL A 300 -2.79 37.34 1.63
CA VAL A 300 -3.38 36.69 2.82
C VAL A 300 -2.44 35.59 3.31
N LEU A 301 -2.08 35.62 4.59
CA LEU A 301 -1.23 34.61 5.17
C LEU A 301 -1.96 33.25 5.24
N THR A 302 -1.31 32.19 4.85
CA THR A 302 -1.91 30.83 4.89
C THR A 302 -2.31 30.36 6.29
N ALA A 303 -1.76 31.01 7.35
CA ALA A 303 -2.16 30.78 8.73
C ALA A 303 -3.54 31.36 9.07
N GLU A 304 -3.99 32.35 8.32
CA GLU A 304 -5.28 33.05 8.49
C GLU A 304 -6.40 32.41 7.68
N VAL A 305 -6.05 31.52 6.72
CA VAL A 305 -7.05 30.81 5.89
C VAL A 305 -7.67 29.69 6.68
N ASP A 306 -9.01 29.65 6.75
CA ASP A 306 -9.74 28.58 7.42
C ASP A 306 -9.40 27.22 6.77
N LYS A 307 -9.05 26.25 7.59
CA LYS A 307 -8.69 24.89 7.17
C LYS A 307 -9.81 24.21 6.39
N HIS A 308 -11.06 24.35 6.82
CA HIS A 308 -12.21 23.75 6.11
C HIS A 308 -12.42 24.36 4.73
N ARG A 309 -12.11 25.63 4.57
CA ARG A 309 -12.16 26.31 3.26
C ARG A 309 -11.14 25.71 2.30
N VAL A 310 -9.91 25.45 2.78
CA VAL A 310 -8.87 24.78 2.00
C VAL A 310 -9.24 23.33 1.69
N GLU A 311 -9.75 22.56 2.67
CA GLU A 311 -10.15 21.17 2.49
C GLU A 311 -11.31 21.01 1.49
N ASN A 312 -12.26 21.95 1.46
CA ASN A 312 -13.36 21.97 0.51
C ASN A 312 -12.89 22.34 -0.92
N ALA A 313 -11.99 23.31 -1.05
CA ALA A 313 -11.44 23.76 -2.33
C ALA A 313 -10.44 22.75 -2.91
N LEU A 314 -9.66 22.08 -2.05
CA LEU A 314 -8.65 21.11 -2.39
C LEU A 314 -8.94 19.76 -1.69
N PRO A 315 -9.88 18.94 -2.20
CA PRO A 315 -10.17 17.62 -1.66
C PRO A 315 -8.92 16.72 -1.65
N THR A 316 -8.91 15.69 -0.80
CA THR A 316 -7.75 14.81 -0.54
C THR A 316 -7.09 14.26 -1.82
N TYR A 317 -7.87 13.91 -2.85
CA TYR A 317 -7.32 13.42 -4.12
C TYR A 317 -6.61 14.52 -4.93
N VAL A 318 -7.08 15.77 -4.84
CA VAL A 318 -6.41 16.93 -5.47
C VAL A 318 -5.14 17.28 -4.70
N GLN A 319 -5.18 17.26 -3.36
CA GLN A 319 -3.99 17.43 -2.53
C GLN A 319 -2.92 16.40 -2.87
N TYR A 320 -3.32 15.14 -3.08
CA TYR A 320 -2.43 14.08 -3.54
C TYR A 320 -1.83 14.41 -4.91
N ALA A 321 -2.66 14.77 -5.88
CA ALA A 321 -2.24 15.13 -7.23
C ALA A 321 -1.24 16.30 -7.21
N CYS A 322 -1.51 17.37 -6.45
CA CYS A 322 -0.60 18.51 -6.31
C CYS A 322 0.82 18.11 -5.84
N ARG A 323 0.91 17.12 -4.98
CA ARG A 323 2.18 16.73 -4.33
C ARG A 323 2.98 15.70 -5.12
N TYR A 324 2.33 14.78 -5.85
CA TYR A 324 2.96 13.56 -6.32
C TYR A 324 2.98 13.36 -7.84
N TRP A 325 2.37 14.24 -8.63
CA TRP A 325 2.34 14.07 -10.08
C TRP A 325 3.74 14.03 -10.71
N VAL A 326 4.69 14.85 -10.22
CA VAL A 326 6.08 14.83 -10.70
C VAL A 326 6.78 13.52 -10.34
N SER A 327 6.53 13.00 -9.13
CA SER A 327 7.07 11.71 -8.73
C SER A 327 6.51 10.55 -9.57
N HIS A 328 5.25 10.64 -9.98
CA HIS A 328 4.68 9.67 -10.93
C HIS A 328 5.30 9.80 -12.32
N LEU A 329 5.58 11.01 -12.78
CA LEU A 329 6.31 11.24 -14.03
C LEU A 329 7.68 10.58 -14.00
N GLU A 330 8.46 10.82 -12.96
CA GLU A 330 9.79 10.22 -12.77
C GLU A 330 9.74 8.69 -12.82
N GLN A 331 8.83 8.08 -12.06
CA GLN A 331 8.73 6.62 -11.95
C GLN A 331 8.13 5.96 -13.20
N SER A 332 7.37 6.70 -14.02
CA SER A 332 6.82 6.18 -15.27
C SER A 332 7.88 6.01 -16.35
N GLY A 333 8.96 6.78 -16.27
CA GLY A 333 9.99 6.82 -17.31
C GLY A 333 9.50 7.44 -18.63
N ILE A 334 8.39 8.19 -18.59
CA ILE A 334 7.88 8.92 -19.77
C ILE A 334 8.87 10.03 -20.15
N VAL A 335 9.24 10.07 -21.41
CA VAL A 335 10.07 11.13 -21.97
C VAL A 335 9.16 12.32 -22.30
N LEU A 336 9.46 13.48 -21.70
CA LEU A 336 8.72 14.72 -21.94
C LEU A 336 8.97 15.24 -23.36
N GLN A 337 7.93 15.78 -23.95
CA GLN A 337 7.96 16.43 -25.27
C GLN A 337 7.27 17.79 -25.20
N ASP A 338 7.67 18.67 -26.12
CA ASP A 338 6.97 19.95 -26.29
C ASP A 338 5.50 19.71 -26.65
N ASP A 339 4.62 20.53 -26.08
CA ASP A 339 3.16 20.45 -26.22
C ASP A 339 2.50 19.15 -25.72
N ASP A 340 3.21 18.34 -24.91
CA ASP A 340 2.59 17.25 -24.19
C ASP A 340 1.71 17.76 -23.01
N LYS A 341 0.99 16.84 -22.36
CA LYS A 341 0.08 17.17 -21.26
C LYS A 341 0.78 17.83 -20.06
N VAL A 342 2.06 17.51 -19.84
CA VAL A 342 2.86 18.08 -18.73
C VAL A 342 3.24 19.51 -19.09
N HIS A 343 3.72 19.76 -20.31
CA HIS A 343 4.03 21.08 -20.80
C HIS A 343 2.79 21.98 -20.78
N GLU A 344 1.66 21.52 -21.28
CA GLU A 344 0.39 22.24 -21.23
C GLU A 344 -0.08 22.55 -19.78
N LEU A 345 0.09 21.60 -18.85
CA LEU A 345 -0.21 21.84 -17.43
C LEU A 345 0.65 22.98 -16.88
N LEU A 346 1.97 22.91 -17.10
CA LEU A 346 2.91 23.93 -16.58
C LEU A 346 2.62 25.29 -17.18
N LYS A 347 2.44 25.38 -18.52
CA LYS A 347 2.14 26.60 -19.23
C LYS A 347 0.87 27.30 -18.70
N LYS A 348 -0.16 26.55 -18.37
CA LYS A 348 -1.47 27.10 -17.99
C LYS A 348 -1.70 27.19 -16.49
N TYR A 349 -1.16 26.25 -15.70
CA TYR A 349 -1.56 26.06 -14.31
C TYR A 349 -0.41 26.19 -13.30
N LEU A 350 0.84 26.47 -13.71
CA LEU A 350 2.00 26.52 -12.81
C LEU A 350 1.76 27.42 -11.59
N LEU A 351 1.31 28.65 -11.78
CA LEU A 351 1.08 29.60 -10.67
C LEU A 351 -0.05 29.12 -9.75
N ARG A 352 -1.10 28.53 -10.31
CA ARG A 352 -2.22 27.98 -9.54
C ARG A 352 -1.82 26.74 -8.74
N TRP A 353 -0.93 25.93 -9.30
CA TRP A 353 -0.34 24.79 -8.59
C TRP A 353 0.52 25.26 -7.42
N LEU A 354 1.35 26.29 -7.60
CA LEU A 354 2.13 26.88 -6.51
C LEU A 354 1.24 27.52 -5.44
N GLU A 355 0.15 28.18 -5.83
CA GLU A 355 -0.88 28.68 -4.91
C GLU A 355 -1.48 27.55 -4.09
N ALA A 356 -1.91 26.46 -4.73
CA ALA A 356 -2.46 25.29 -4.04
C ALA A 356 -1.46 24.70 -3.05
N LEU A 357 -0.18 24.53 -3.44
CA LEU A 357 0.87 24.03 -2.54
C LEU A 357 1.13 24.96 -1.36
N SER A 358 1.06 26.27 -1.57
CA SER A 358 1.17 27.28 -0.50
C SER A 358 0.02 27.14 0.51
N LEU A 359 -1.22 27.05 0.03
CA LEU A 359 -2.43 26.85 0.87
C LEU A 359 -2.36 25.55 1.66
N LEU A 360 -1.79 24.48 1.08
CA LEU A 360 -1.55 23.20 1.73
C LEU A 360 -0.35 23.22 2.70
N LYS A 361 0.40 24.33 2.79
CA LYS A 361 1.67 24.43 3.56
C LYS A 361 2.72 23.43 3.10
N LYS A 362 2.75 23.14 1.78
CA LYS A 362 3.61 22.16 1.12
C LYS A 362 4.53 22.75 0.06
N LEU A 363 4.84 24.03 0.18
CA LEU A 363 5.66 24.73 -0.80
C LEU A 363 7.07 24.13 -0.95
N SER A 364 7.66 23.62 0.14
CA SER A 364 8.95 22.92 0.11
C SER A 364 8.91 21.65 -0.76
N GLU A 365 7.79 20.91 -0.75
CA GLU A 365 7.57 19.77 -1.65
C GLU A 365 7.46 20.22 -3.11
N GLY A 366 6.85 21.39 -3.35
CA GLY A 366 6.79 22.01 -4.69
C GLY A 366 8.16 22.39 -5.22
N ILE A 367 9.02 22.99 -4.40
CA ILE A 367 10.41 23.34 -4.78
C ILE A 367 11.18 22.06 -5.14
N HIS A 368 11.00 20.97 -4.37
CA HIS A 368 11.62 19.69 -4.69
C HIS A 368 11.11 19.13 -6.02
N ALA A 369 9.81 19.19 -6.26
CA ALA A 369 9.19 18.73 -7.51
C ALA A 369 9.71 19.52 -8.72
N VAL A 370 9.89 20.84 -8.62
CA VAL A 370 10.47 21.66 -9.70
C VAL A 370 11.92 21.25 -9.99
N LYS A 371 12.73 20.97 -8.96
CA LYS A 371 14.10 20.46 -9.15
C LYS A 371 14.12 19.09 -9.81
N MET A 372 13.17 18.20 -9.47
CA MET A 372 13.01 16.91 -10.14
C MET A 372 12.63 17.07 -11.61
N LEU A 373 11.71 17.99 -11.94
CA LEU A 373 11.36 18.30 -13.31
C LEU A 373 12.56 18.79 -14.13
N ASP A 374 13.35 19.71 -13.58
CA ASP A 374 14.56 20.21 -14.22
C ASP A 374 15.55 19.06 -14.51
N ALA A 375 15.76 18.16 -13.56
CA ALA A 375 16.60 16.97 -13.76
C ALA A 375 16.06 16.04 -14.86
N ILE A 376 14.74 15.78 -14.89
CA ILE A 376 14.10 14.94 -15.91
C ILE A 376 14.27 15.56 -17.30
N ILE A 377 14.03 16.88 -17.44
CA ILE A 377 14.18 17.61 -18.71
C ILE A 377 15.61 17.56 -19.17
N THR A 378 16.59 17.79 -18.28
CA THR A 378 18.02 17.75 -18.61
C THR A 378 18.45 16.38 -19.13
N VAL A 379 18.01 15.29 -18.47
CA VAL A 379 18.33 13.91 -18.89
C VAL A 379 17.70 13.61 -20.26
N ASN A 380 16.45 14.01 -20.48
CA ASN A 380 15.75 13.79 -21.74
C ASN A 380 16.42 14.55 -22.90
N SER A 381 16.84 15.80 -22.67
CA SER A 381 17.55 16.61 -23.68
C SER A 381 18.89 15.99 -24.07
N ALA A 382 19.61 15.41 -23.11
CA ALA A 382 20.87 14.72 -23.38
C ALA A 382 20.68 13.43 -24.22
N GLN A 383 19.54 12.74 -24.05
CA GLN A 383 19.21 11.52 -24.79
C GLN A 383 18.70 11.79 -26.20
N THR A 384 18.01 12.90 -26.41
CA THR A 384 17.40 13.27 -27.72
C THR A 384 18.35 14.13 -28.59
N GLY A 385 19.49 14.57 -28.07
CA GLY A 385 20.45 15.43 -28.78
C GLY A 385 19.92 16.86 -29.03
N ASN A 386 18.81 17.22 -28.45
CA ASN A 386 18.26 18.59 -28.50
C ASN A 386 18.77 19.40 -27.33
N VAL A 387 19.42 20.51 -27.61
CA VAL A 387 19.79 21.52 -26.60
C VAL A 387 18.51 22.24 -26.18
N PRO A 388 18.19 22.33 -24.89
CA PRO A 388 17.02 23.11 -24.43
C PRO A 388 17.24 24.56 -24.81
N ILE A 389 16.25 25.15 -25.46
CA ILE A 389 16.18 26.61 -25.74
C ILE A 389 15.72 27.34 -24.49
#